data_afd31165529c7c5dc9d9c5728c1d35d0
#
_entry.id   afd31165529c7c5dc9d9c5728c1d35d0
#
_cell.length_a   1.000
_cell.length_b   1.000
_cell.length_c   1.000
_cell.angle_alpha   90.00
_cell.angle_beta   90.00
_cell.angle_gamma   90.00
#
_symmetry.space_group_name_H-M   'P 1'
#
loop_
_entity.id
_entity.type
_entity.pdbx_description
1 polymer ?
#
loop_
_entity_poly.entity_id
_entity_poly.type
_entity_poly.pdbx_seq_one_letter_code
_entity_poly.pdbx_strand_id
1 'polypeptide(L)'
;MYKRQLSKSLGPEGILVNCVCPGTIVTASFTEILKDVLAADGLDSSDPHDVMKWVEQTYGHPCDIGRAGLPEEIASATAYLASRRNGYVTGATVNVDGGSDFI
;
A
#
# COMPACT_ATOMS: atom_id res chain seq x y z
N MET A 1 -15.76 4.51 -3.61
CA MET A 1 -17.17 4.72 -4.01
C MET A 1 -17.34 4.83 -5.52
N TYR A 2 -16.64 5.74 -6.16
CA TYR A 2 -16.75 5.91 -7.61
C TYR A 2 -16.27 4.69 -8.41
N LYS A 3 -15.32 3.91 -7.86
CA LYS A 3 -14.80 2.74 -8.55
C LYS A 3 -15.90 1.69 -8.81
N ARG A 4 -16.82 1.49 -7.84
CA ARG A 4 -17.91 0.53 -8.00
C ARG A 4 -18.89 0.98 -9.09
N GLN A 5 -19.18 2.26 -9.12
CA GLN A 5 -20.05 2.83 -10.16
C GLN A 5 -19.40 2.73 -11.53
N LEU A 6 -18.11 3.05 -11.62
CA LEU A 6 -17.35 2.92 -12.86
C LEU A 6 -17.26 1.46 -13.31
N SER A 7 -17.05 0.53 -12.39
CA SER A 7 -16.96 -0.88 -12.76
C SER A 7 -18.29 -1.40 -13.32
N LYS A 8 -19.41 -0.96 -12.77
CA LYS A 8 -20.72 -1.32 -13.28
C LYS A 8 -20.98 -0.74 -14.67
N SER A 9 -20.61 0.52 -14.86
CA SER A 9 -20.83 1.21 -16.14
C SER A 9 -19.94 0.67 -17.26
N LEU A 10 -18.68 0.34 -16.94
CA LEU A 10 -17.68 -0.03 -17.94
C LEU A 10 -17.51 -1.54 -18.10
N GLY A 11 -18.01 -2.33 -17.15
CA GLY A 11 -17.93 -3.78 -17.21
C GLY A 11 -18.49 -4.38 -18.50
N PRO A 12 -19.69 -3.97 -18.96
CA PRO A 12 -20.23 -4.47 -20.22
C PRO A 12 -19.35 -4.18 -21.43
N GLU A 13 -18.47 -3.20 -21.34
CA GLU A 13 -17.52 -2.86 -22.41
C GLU A 13 -16.17 -3.58 -22.24
N GLY A 14 -16.06 -4.48 -21.27
CA GLY A 14 -14.82 -5.22 -21.03
C GLY A 14 -13.75 -4.44 -20.30
N ILE A 15 -14.12 -3.35 -19.63
CA ILE A 15 -13.17 -2.51 -18.88
C ILE A 15 -13.29 -2.83 -17.40
N LEU A 16 -12.16 -3.21 -16.79
CA LEU A 16 -12.10 -3.53 -15.37
C LEU A 16 -11.61 -2.30 -14.59
N VAL A 17 -12.24 -2.04 -13.44
CA VAL A 17 -11.92 -0.88 -12.60
C VAL A 17 -11.73 -1.34 -11.17
N ASN A 18 -10.52 -1.16 -10.65
CA ASN A 18 -10.16 -1.56 -9.29
C ASN A 18 -9.41 -0.45 -8.57
N CYS A 19 -9.31 -0.57 -7.26
CA CYS A 19 -8.58 0.37 -6.42
C CYS A 19 -7.52 -0.39 -5.63
N VAL A 20 -6.32 0.17 -5.55
CA VAL A 20 -5.23 -0.35 -4.71
C VAL A 20 -5.04 0.61 -3.55
N CYS A 21 -5.07 0.09 -2.33
CA CYS A 21 -4.90 0.86 -1.11
C CYS A 21 -3.59 0.46 -0.43
N PRO A 22 -2.51 1.22 -0.63
CA PRO A 22 -1.23 0.92 0.03
C PRO A 22 -1.29 1.22 1.53
N GLY A 23 -0.51 0.46 2.31
CA GLY A 23 -0.21 0.81 3.68
C GLY A 23 0.99 1.75 3.77
N THR A 24 1.82 1.56 4.80
CA THR A 24 3.05 2.32 4.96
C THR A 24 4.12 1.77 4.00
N ILE A 25 4.56 2.59 3.07
CA ILE A 25 5.51 2.20 2.03
C ILE A 25 6.76 3.07 2.12
N VAL A 26 7.93 2.42 2.12
CA VAL A 26 9.21 3.12 2.16
C VAL A 26 9.56 3.59 0.75
N THR A 27 9.33 4.87 0.49
CA THR A 27 9.70 5.53 -0.76
C THR A 27 10.93 6.40 -0.53
N ALA A 28 11.58 6.85 -1.60
CA ALA A 28 12.72 7.78 -1.49
C ALA A 28 12.32 9.07 -0.77
N SER A 29 11.16 9.63 -1.10
CA SER A 29 10.66 10.83 -0.44
C SER A 29 10.39 10.61 1.04
N PHE A 30 9.75 9.50 1.38
CA PHE A 30 9.43 9.14 2.77
C PHE A 30 10.71 8.99 3.59
N THR A 31 11.71 8.30 3.04
CA THR A 31 13.00 8.10 3.69
C THR A 31 13.67 9.43 4.00
N GLU A 32 13.69 10.34 3.03
CA GLU A 32 14.33 11.65 3.20
C GLU A 32 13.61 12.54 4.21
N ILE A 33 12.28 12.58 4.14
CA ILE A 33 11.48 13.43 5.03
C ILE A 33 11.62 12.99 6.49
N LEU A 34 11.65 11.68 6.74
CA LEU A 34 11.65 11.13 8.09
C LEU A 34 13.05 10.76 8.62
N LYS A 35 14.09 11.05 7.85
CA LYS A 35 15.47 10.68 8.18
C LYS A 35 15.87 11.14 9.58
N ASP A 36 15.71 12.42 9.86
CA ASP A 36 16.12 13.00 11.12
C ASP A 36 15.23 12.58 12.28
N VAL A 37 13.94 12.45 12.03
CA VAL A 37 12.96 12.04 13.05
C VAL A 37 13.26 10.62 13.52
N LEU A 38 13.48 9.69 12.60
CA LEU A 38 13.80 8.32 12.97
C LEU A 38 15.21 8.21 13.57
N ALA A 39 16.17 8.95 13.06
CA ALA A 39 17.53 8.96 13.60
C ALA A 39 17.58 9.39 15.08
N ALA A 40 16.70 10.31 15.47
CA ALA A 40 16.60 10.74 16.88
C ALA A 40 16.22 9.58 17.82
N ASP A 41 15.51 8.58 17.31
CA ASP A 41 15.13 7.37 18.04
C ASP A 41 16.05 6.18 17.76
N GLY A 42 17.17 6.42 17.07
CA GLY A 42 18.11 5.37 16.71
C GLY A 42 17.61 4.44 15.61
N LEU A 43 16.68 4.90 14.79
CA LEU A 43 16.07 4.11 13.72
C LEU A 43 16.52 4.61 12.34
N ASP A 44 16.48 3.70 11.36
CA ASP A 44 16.85 3.97 9.98
C ASP A 44 15.59 4.11 9.13
N SER A 45 15.38 5.29 8.56
CA SER A 45 14.20 5.58 7.74
C SER A 45 14.17 4.83 6.41
N SER A 46 15.24 4.16 6.03
CA SER A 46 15.31 3.31 4.83
C SER A 46 15.04 1.84 5.13
N ASP A 47 14.97 1.46 6.39
CA ASP A 47 14.74 0.08 6.81
C ASP A 47 13.25 -0.13 7.07
N PRO A 48 12.57 -1.02 6.30
CA PRO A 48 11.14 -1.25 6.49
C PRO A 48 10.75 -1.68 7.90
N HIS A 49 11.57 -2.44 8.59
CA HIS A 49 11.30 -2.85 9.98
C HIS A 49 11.37 -1.67 10.93
N ASP A 50 12.39 -0.82 10.78
CA ASP A 50 12.54 0.37 11.62
C ASP A 50 11.42 1.38 11.36
N VAL A 51 11.03 1.56 10.11
CA VAL A 51 9.93 2.44 9.75
C VAL A 51 8.63 1.97 10.42
N MET A 52 8.33 0.68 10.36
CA MET A 52 7.11 0.16 10.98
C MET A 52 7.17 0.27 12.50
N LYS A 53 8.33 0.07 13.10
CA LYS A 53 8.54 0.26 14.54
C LYS A 53 8.20 1.70 14.95
N TRP A 54 8.66 2.67 14.17
CA TRP A 54 8.36 4.08 14.41
C TRP A 54 6.85 4.37 14.24
N VAL A 55 6.23 3.84 13.21
CA VAL A 55 4.80 4.01 12.95
C VAL A 55 3.97 3.44 14.11
N GLU A 56 4.32 2.25 14.57
CA GLU A 56 3.64 1.61 15.68
C GLU A 56 3.77 2.42 16.96
N GLN A 57 4.97 2.92 17.28
CA GLN A 57 5.21 3.73 18.45
C GLN A 57 4.52 5.08 18.40
N THR A 58 4.45 5.69 17.23
CA THR A 58 3.93 7.04 17.05
C THR A 58 2.41 7.06 16.93
N TYR A 59 1.84 6.12 16.21
CA TYR A 59 0.41 6.11 15.88
C TYR A 59 -0.36 4.95 16.49
N GLY A 60 0.31 3.98 17.08
CA GLY A 60 -0.35 2.81 17.66
C GLY A 60 -0.96 1.87 16.63
N HIS A 61 -0.47 1.88 15.40
CA HIS A 61 -0.99 1.03 14.32
C HIS A 61 0.00 -0.09 14.00
N PRO A 62 -0.22 -1.30 14.52
CA PRO A 62 0.63 -2.43 14.20
C PRO A 62 0.38 -2.92 12.78
N CYS A 63 1.35 -3.66 12.27
CA CYS A 63 1.26 -4.33 10.98
C CYS A 63 1.53 -5.82 11.20
N ASP A 64 0.65 -6.67 10.70
CA ASP A 64 0.76 -8.12 10.94
C ASP A 64 2.08 -8.70 10.43
N ILE A 65 2.56 -8.22 9.28
CA ILE A 65 3.85 -8.67 8.72
C ILE A 65 5.03 -8.13 9.52
N GLY A 66 4.86 -7.01 10.24
CA GLY A 66 5.88 -6.43 11.11
C GLY A 66 6.90 -5.56 10.40
N ARG A 67 6.63 -5.14 9.17
CA ARG A 67 7.47 -4.21 8.43
C ARG A 67 6.64 -3.33 7.51
N ALA A 68 7.20 -2.20 7.10
CA ALA A 68 6.63 -1.41 6.02
C ALA A 68 6.81 -2.14 4.69
N GLY A 69 6.03 -1.76 3.69
CA GLY A 69 6.14 -2.30 2.36
C GLY A 69 7.15 -1.56 1.50
N LEU A 70 7.47 -2.15 0.37
CA LEU A 70 8.34 -1.57 -0.64
C LEU A 70 7.54 -1.16 -1.87
N PRO A 71 7.98 -0.15 -2.62
CA PRO A 71 7.26 0.27 -3.83
C PRO A 71 7.02 -0.87 -4.82
N GLU A 72 7.95 -1.80 -4.94
CA GLU A 72 7.85 -2.97 -5.81
C GLU A 72 6.66 -3.87 -5.44
N GLU A 73 6.30 -3.89 -4.18
CA GLU A 73 5.19 -4.72 -3.70
C GLU A 73 3.84 -4.12 -4.09
N ILE A 74 3.75 -2.80 -4.12
CA ILE A 74 2.57 -2.10 -4.65
C ILE A 74 2.52 -2.27 -6.18
N ALA A 75 3.67 -2.14 -6.84
CA ALA A 75 3.77 -2.29 -8.29
C ALA A 75 3.32 -3.68 -8.75
N SER A 76 3.69 -4.73 -8.02
CA SER A 76 3.30 -6.10 -8.37
C SER A 76 1.78 -6.29 -8.34
N ALA A 77 1.11 -5.78 -7.31
CA ALA A 77 -0.34 -5.86 -7.20
C ALA A 77 -1.03 -5.06 -8.32
N THR A 78 -0.55 -3.85 -8.56
CA THR A 78 -1.09 -2.98 -9.61
C THR A 78 -0.89 -3.59 -10.99
N ALA A 79 0.29 -4.13 -11.25
CA ALA A 79 0.60 -4.76 -12.53
C ALA A 79 -0.30 -5.97 -12.82
N TYR A 80 -0.57 -6.79 -11.79
CA TYR A 80 -1.50 -7.90 -11.96
C TYR A 80 -2.89 -7.40 -12.37
N LEU A 81 -3.43 -6.44 -11.63
CA LEU A 81 -4.79 -5.93 -11.88
C LEU A 81 -4.90 -5.29 -13.26
N ALA A 82 -3.83 -4.65 -13.74
CA ALA A 82 -3.79 -4.00 -15.04
C ALA A 82 -3.38 -4.93 -16.18
N SER A 83 -2.99 -6.16 -15.88
CA SER A 83 -2.51 -7.11 -16.88
C SER A 83 -3.63 -7.90 -17.51
N ARG A 84 -3.31 -8.57 -18.63
CA ARG A 84 -4.25 -9.49 -19.28
C ARG A 84 -4.56 -10.72 -18.44
N ARG A 85 -3.76 -11.01 -17.42
CA ARG A 85 -4.02 -12.10 -16.49
C ARG A 85 -5.25 -11.85 -15.63
N ASN A 86 -5.56 -10.57 -15.38
CA ASN A 86 -6.78 -10.23 -14.68
C ASN A 86 -7.94 -10.19 -15.68
N GLY A 87 -8.74 -11.22 -15.67
CA GLY A 87 -9.94 -11.29 -16.52
C GLY A 87 -11.24 -11.22 -15.75
N TYR A 88 -11.19 -11.21 -14.41
CA TYR A 88 -12.42 -11.35 -13.63
C TYR A 88 -12.47 -10.52 -12.34
N VAL A 89 -11.44 -9.75 -12.04
CA VAL A 89 -11.41 -8.87 -10.86
C VAL A 89 -11.77 -7.45 -11.30
N THR A 90 -12.93 -6.97 -10.87
CA THR A 90 -13.38 -5.61 -11.11
C THR A 90 -14.21 -5.13 -9.93
N GLY A 91 -14.21 -3.83 -9.67
CA GLY A 91 -14.94 -3.23 -8.56
C GLY A 91 -14.33 -3.53 -7.21
N ALA A 92 -13.12 -4.05 -7.15
CA ALA A 92 -12.47 -4.47 -5.91
C ALA A 92 -11.59 -3.37 -5.32
N THR A 93 -11.47 -3.38 -4.00
CA THR A 93 -10.45 -2.64 -3.28
C THR A 93 -9.43 -3.65 -2.77
N VAL A 94 -8.20 -3.54 -3.24
CA VAL A 94 -7.12 -4.45 -2.85
C VAL A 94 -6.20 -3.73 -1.88
N ASN A 95 -6.20 -4.17 -0.63
CA ASN A 95 -5.32 -3.62 0.39
C ASN A 95 -3.95 -4.28 0.28
N VAL A 96 -2.90 -3.46 0.12
CA VAL A 96 -1.52 -3.92 0.06
C VAL A 96 -0.79 -3.22 1.21
N ASP A 97 -1.00 -3.71 2.41
CA ASP A 97 -0.67 -2.99 3.65
C ASP A 97 -0.04 -3.88 4.73
N GLY A 98 0.29 -5.13 4.39
CA GLY A 98 0.90 -6.04 5.35
C GLY A 98 0.03 -6.37 6.56
N GLY A 99 -1.28 -6.17 6.44
CA GLY A 99 -2.20 -6.39 7.56
C GLY A 99 -2.24 -5.21 8.52
N SER A 100 -2.00 -3.99 8.04
CA SER A 100 -2.13 -2.79 8.86
C SER A 100 -3.60 -2.56 9.21
N ASP A 101 -3.82 -2.15 10.44
CA ASP A 101 -5.17 -1.89 10.94
C ASP A 101 -5.54 -0.42 10.75
N PHE A 102 -5.39 0.07 9.55
CA PHE A 102 -5.74 1.43 9.17
C PHE A 102 -7.18 1.51 8.68
N ILE A 103 -8.08 1.07 9.47
CA ILE A 103 -9.47 1.14 9.06
C ILE A 103 -10.24 2.04 10.00
#